data_18e7e86de6691a022c6885de04f365ef
#
_entry.id   18e7e86de6691a022c6885de04f365ef
#
_cell.length_a   1.000
_cell.length_b   1.000
_cell.length_c   1.000
_cell.angle_alpha   90.00
_cell.angle_beta   90.00
_cell.angle_gamma   90.00
#
_symmetry.space_group_name_H-M   'P 1'
#
loop_
_entity.id
_entity.type
_entity.pdbx_description
1 polymer ?
#
loop_
_entity_poly.entity_id
_entity_poly.type
_entity_poly.pdbx_seq_one_letter_code
_entity_poly.pdbx_strand_id
1 'polypeptide(L)'
;MCREGACRHCVCHRLPAARLSPVDTAPYLIEPLVLPAAIDSTDAGEFLEFVGLSDALVLETWGNPDRSSPAKARLQYWRDNPYTRLRLFFVRVDGRMVARSWIRFGLQENVHTALLHVNVLAEFCGRGIGTALVCHAEELAALLCRTTLQTFTEHPADFDPEDPRLLKPATGTGGVPGEARGVRFARRTGYRLEQVERFSSMNLPSGEGTLAALGMKCSSRLASISCCTGRTAVPMNTRTSWQS
;
A
#
# COMPACT_ATOMS: atom_id res chain seq x y z
N MET A 1 19.73 23.40 -7.32
CA MET A 1 21.16 23.09 -7.55
C MET A 1 21.55 22.01 -6.57
N CYS A 2 21.35 20.73 -6.95
CA CYS A 2 21.83 19.59 -6.16
C CYS A 2 23.29 19.37 -6.47
N ARG A 3 24.16 19.45 -5.45
CA ARG A 3 25.58 19.15 -5.58
C ARG A 3 25.77 17.64 -5.79
N GLU A 4 26.52 17.27 -6.81
CA GLU A 4 27.05 15.94 -7.03
C GLU A 4 27.98 15.56 -5.87
N GLY A 5 27.50 14.70 -4.98
CA GLY A 5 28.28 14.03 -3.95
C GLY A 5 28.15 12.54 -4.14
N ALA A 6 29.23 11.88 -4.56
CA ALA A 6 29.29 10.45 -4.77
C ALA A 6 28.98 9.67 -3.48
N CYS A 7 27.79 9.10 -3.38
CA CYS A 7 27.41 8.16 -2.35
C CYS A 7 27.82 6.74 -2.78
N ARG A 8 28.91 6.21 -2.23
CA ARG A 8 29.32 4.81 -2.38
C ARG A 8 28.46 3.98 -1.45
N HIS A 9 27.69 3.06 -1.97
CA HIS A 9 26.77 2.08 -1.35
C HIS A 9 25.26 2.39 -1.46
N CYS A 10 24.82 3.01 -2.53
CA CYS A 10 23.44 2.85 -2.95
C CYS A 10 23.39 1.82 -4.07
N VAL A 11 22.82 0.64 -3.81
CA VAL A 11 22.34 -0.25 -4.88
C VAL A 11 21.08 0.39 -5.42
N CYS A 12 21.25 1.48 -6.14
CA CYS A 12 20.19 2.09 -6.94
C CYS A 12 20.02 1.18 -8.16
N HIS A 13 19.06 0.28 -8.13
CA HIS A 13 18.53 -0.28 -9.37
C HIS A 13 17.74 0.85 -10.07
N ARG A 14 18.49 1.74 -10.70
CA ARG A 14 17.97 2.54 -11.78
C ARG A 14 17.62 1.53 -12.87
N LEU A 15 16.37 1.08 -12.93
CA LEU A 15 15.85 0.50 -14.16
C LEU A 15 16.10 1.56 -15.22
N PRO A 16 16.76 1.20 -16.37
CA PRO A 16 16.78 2.11 -17.49
C PRO A 16 15.32 2.49 -17.69
N ALA A 17 15.05 3.79 -17.69
CA ALA A 17 13.74 4.29 -18.08
C ALA A 17 13.44 3.61 -19.42
N ALA A 18 12.59 2.59 -19.39
CA ALA A 18 11.83 2.26 -20.57
C ALA A 18 11.19 3.59 -20.87
N ARG A 19 11.66 4.26 -21.92
CA ARG A 19 11.02 5.45 -22.44
C ARG A 19 9.62 4.96 -22.77
N LEU A 20 8.71 5.15 -21.82
CA LEU A 20 7.32 5.25 -22.15
C LEU A 20 7.36 6.40 -23.16
N SER A 21 7.07 6.10 -24.41
CA SER A 21 6.92 7.10 -25.46
C SER A 21 6.12 8.24 -24.83
N PRO A 22 6.43 9.54 -25.15
CA PRO A 22 5.65 10.63 -24.62
C PRO A 22 4.19 10.21 -24.81
N VAL A 23 3.51 9.99 -23.67
CA VAL A 23 2.09 9.62 -23.69
C VAL A 23 1.46 10.82 -24.34
N ASP A 24 1.00 10.66 -25.59
CA ASP A 24 0.07 11.58 -26.21
C ASP A 24 -0.88 11.95 -25.09
N THR A 25 -0.97 13.24 -24.81
CA THR A 25 -1.64 13.89 -23.68
C THR A 25 -2.79 13.03 -23.19
N ALA A 26 -2.61 12.34 -22.05
CA ALA A 26 -3.61 11.39 -21.58
C ALA A 26 -4.95 12.12 -21.56
N PRO A 27 -6.01 11.61 -22.20
CA PRO A 27 -7.27 12.34 -22.35
C PRO A 27 -8.00 12.55 -21.02
N TYR A 28 -7.33 12.26 -19.92
CA TYR A 28 -7.88 12.29 -18.57
C TYR A 28 -7.19 13.34 -17.71
N LEU A 29 -7.99 14.19 -17.09
CA LEU A 29 -7.52 15.09 -16.06
C LEU A 29 -7.28 14.31 -14.77
N ILE A 30 -6.07 14.41 -14.21
CA ILE A 30 -5.74 13.88 -12.89
C ILE A 30 -5.91 15.02 -11.89
N GLU A 31 -6.89 14.88 -11.01
CA GLU A 31 -7.28 15.92 -10.05
C GLU A 31 -6.76 15.56 -8.65
N PRO A 32 -6.20 16.53 -7.90
CA PRO A 32 -5.83 16.32 -6.51
C PRO A 32 -7.06 16.33 -5.62
N LEU A 33 -7.16 15.36 -4.69
CA LEU A 33 -8.19 15.39 -3.65
C LEU A 33 -7.80 16.36 -2.55
N VAL A 34 -8.65 17.32 -2.28
CA VAL A 34 -8.54 18.22 -1.13
C VAL A 34 -9.31 17.61 0.04
N LEU A 35 -8.64 17.47 1.19
CA LEU A 35 -9.29 16.91 2.37
C LEU A 35 -10.11 18.01 3.09
N PRO A 36 -11.38 17.76 3.41
CA PRO A 36 -12.22 18.71 4.11
C PRO A 36 -11.79 18.86 5.57
N ALA A 37 -12.25 19.93 6.22
CA ALA A 37 -12.01 20.14 7.64
C ALA A 37 -12.72 19.07 8.50
N ALA A 38 -13.95 18.70 8.11
CA ALA A 38 -14.75 17.67 8.77
C ALA A 38 -15.63 16.94 7.74
N ILE A 39 -16.14 15.75 8.09
CA ILE A 39 -16.96 14.94 7.18
C ILE A 39 -18.36 15.51 6.93
N ASP A 40 -18.80 16.39 7.79
CA ASP A 40 -20.08 17.11 7.76
C ASP A 40 -19.95 18.56 7.26
N SER A 41 -18.75 18.96 6.84
CA SER A 41 -18.54 20.29 6.23
C SER A 41 -19.11 20.35 4.82
N THR A 42 -19.45 21.56 4.37
CA THR A 42 -20.06 21.80 3.05
C THR A 42 -19.16 21.41 1.88
N ASP A 43 -17.86 21.35 2.09
CA ASP A 43 -16.83 20.96 1.12
C ASP A 43 -16.48 19.46 1.15
N ALA A 44 -17.20 18.65 1.96
CA ALA A 44 -16.89 17.22 2.11
C ALA A 44 -17.37 16.34 0.93
N GLY A 45 -18.17 16.87 0.00
CA GLY A 45 -18.82 16.08 -1.06
C GLY A 45 -17.83 15.29 -1.92
N GLU A 46 -16.77 15.92 -2.39
CA GLU A 46 -15.74 15.26 -3.21
C GLU A 46 -14.95 14.21 -2.42
N PHE A 47 -14.62 14.48 -1.16
CA PHE A 47 -14.01 13.51 -0.28
C PHE A 47 -14.90 12.28 -0.05
N LEU A 48 -16.20 12.47 0.16
CA LEU A 48 -17.15 11.37 0.35
C LEU A 48 -17.33 10.54 -0.93
N GLU A 49 -17.32 11.17 -2.10
CA GLU A 49 -17.29 10.46 -3.39
C GLU A 49 -16.02 9.61 -3.54
N PHE A 50 -14.86 10.16 -3.17
CA PHE A 50 -13.60 9.41 -3.18
C PHE A 50 -13.58 8.24 -2.18
N VAL A 51 -14.23 8.40 -1.03
CA VAL A 51 -14.45 7.29 -0.07
C VAL A 51 -15.33 6.22 -0.71
N GLY A 52 -16.43 6.60 -1.38
CA GLY A 52 -17.30 5.68 -2.10
C GLY A 52 -16.58 4.90 -3.21
N LEU A 53 -15.74 5.59 -4.01
CA LEU A 53 -14.87 4.92 -4.98
C LEU A 53 -13.93 3.93 -4.29
N SER A 54 -13.37 4.30 -3.14
CA SER A 54 -12.47 3.42 -2.39
C SER A 54 -13.16 2.16 -1.90
N ASP A 55 -14.43 2.27 -1.46
CA ASP A 55 -15.24 1.13 -1.03
C ASP A 55 -15.64 0.23 -2.20
N ALA A 56 -15.97 0.81 -3.36
CA ALA A 56 -16.23 0.06 -4.57
C ALA A 56 -15.01 -0.77 -5.00
N LEU A 57 -13.82 -0.21 -4.95
CA LEU A 57 -12.56 -0.91 -5.27
C LEU A 57 -12.23 -2.03 -4.27
N VAL A 58 -12.54 -1.84 -2.98
CA VAL A 58 -12.43 -2.90 -1.96
C VAL A 58 -13.39 -4.04 -2.30
N LEU A 59 -14.65 -3.72 -2.58
CA LEU A 59 -15.66 -4.70 -2.93
C LEU A 59 -15.30 -5.49 -4.20
N GLU A 60 -14.78 -4.83 -5.25
CA GLU A 60 -14.29 -5.51 -6.45
C GLU A 60 -13.13 -6.48 -6.16
N THR A 61 -12.26 -6.14 -5.23
CA THR A 61 -11.07 -6.96 -4.92
C THR A 61 -11.40 -8.12 -3.99
N TRP A 62 -12.22 -7.88 -2.97
CA TRP A 62 -12.43 -8.79 -1.85
C TRP A 62 -13.81 -9.45 -1.82
N GLY A 63 -14.77 -8.96 -2.61
CA GLY A 63 -16.15 -9.43 -2.59
C GLY A 63 -16.94 -9.08 -1.32
N ASN A 64 -16.33 -8.36 -0.39
CA ASN A 64 -16.91 -7.93 0.87
C ASN A 64 -16.29 -6.60 1.34
N PRO A 65 -16.92 -5.86 2.28
CA PRO A 65 -16.45 -4.57 2.77
C PRO A 65 -15.48 -4.65 3.96
N ASP A 66 -15.01 -5.82 4.37
CA ASP A 66 -14.25 -6.01 5.63
C ASP A 66 -12.95 -5.19 5.70
N ARG A 67 -12.43 -4.80 4.56
CA ARG A 67 -11.24 -3.94 4.45
C ARG A 67 -11.57 -2.45 4.24
N SER A 68 -12.83 -2.10 4.27
CA SER A 68 -13.29 -0.71 4.27
C SER A 68 -13.17 -0.10 5.66
N SER A 69 -12.93 1.21 5.70
CA SER A 69 -12.89 1.99 6.93
C SER A 69 -13.89 3.13 6.85
N PRO A 70 -14.53 3.53 7.97
CA PRO A 70 -15.42 4.67 7.99
C PRO A 70 -14.79 5.96 7.46
N ALA A 71 -15.56 6.83 6.81
CA ALA A 71 -15.06 8.08 6.23
C ALA A 71 -14.30 8.94 7.25
N LYS A 72 -14.81 9.02 8.50
CA LYS A 72 -14.14 9.77 9.59
C LYS A 72 -12.75 9.23 9.90
N ALA A 73 -12.57 7.92 9.92
CA ALA A 73 -11.27 7.29 10.16
C ALA A 73 -10.31 7.54 8.99
N ARG A 74 -10.82 7.45 7.75
CA ARG A 74 -10.03 7.76 6.55
C ARG A 74 -9.59 9.21 6.52
N LEU A 75 -10.47 10.15 6.82
CA LEU A 75 -10.13 11.58 6.88
C LEU A 75 -8.99 11.82 7.87
N GLN A 76 -9.03 11.20 9.03
CA GLN A 76 -7.97 11.32 10.03
C GLN A 76 -6.66 10.67 9.56
N TYR A 77 -6.73 9.49 8.96
CA TYR A 77 -5.56 8.74 8.49
C TYR A 77 -4.89 9.38 7.28
N TRP A 78 -5.65 10.06 6.42
CA TRP A 78 -5.12 10.68 5.19
C TRP A 78 -4.54 12.07 5.42
N ARG A 79 -4.73 12.65 6.60
CA ARG A 79 -4.10 13.92 6.95
C ARG A 79 -2.59 13.78 7.08
N ASP A 80 -1.93 14.85 6.71
CA ASP A 80 -0.50 14.99 6.94
C ASP A 80 -0.18 14.95 8.44
N ASN A 81 0.98 14.42 8.77
CA ASN A 81 1.49 14.40 10.12
C ASN A 81 2.99 14.79 10.12
N PRO A 82 3.66 14.96 11.28
CA PRO A 82 5.06 15.37 11.33
C PRO A 82 6.05 14.41 10.66
N TYR A 83 5.65 13.16 10.40
CA TYR A 83 6.53 12.11 9.89
C TYR A 83 6.29 11.78 8.43
N THR A 84 5.07 11.95 7.93
CA THR A 84 4.67 11.53 6.58
C THR A 84 3.76 12.53 5.91
N ARG A 85 3.85 12.56 4.58
CA ARG A 85 2.89 13.25 3.70
C ARG A 85 2.18 12.22 2.84
N LEU A 86 0.90 12.48 2.61
CA LEU A 86 0.07 11.72 1.68
C LEU A 86 -0.54 12.69 0.66
N ARG A 87 -0.48 12.32 -0.61
CA ARG A 87 -1.16 13.03 -1.69
C ARG A 87 -2.07 12.06 -2.39
N LEU A 88 -3.31 12.48 -2.57
CA LEU A 88 -4.41 11.69 -3.13
C LEU A 88 -4.85 12.33 -4.44
N PHE A 89 -5.11 11.50 -5.43
CA PHE A 89 -5.53 11.95 -6.76
C PHE A 89 -6.62 11.03 -7.28
N PHE A 90 -7.44 11.56 -8.18
CA PHE A 90 -8.49 10.80 -8.85
C PHE A 90 -8.62 11.19 -10.33
N VAL A 91 -9.34 10.37 -11.06
CA VAL A 91 -9.74 10.62 -12.45
C VAL A 91 -11.23 10.45 -12.55
N ARG A 92 -11.87 11.40 -13.26
CA ARG A 92 -13.30 11.33 -13.63
C ARG A 92 -13.45 10.96 -15.11
N VAL A 93 -14.47 10.16 -15.39
CA VAL A 93 -14.98 9.91 -16.73
C VAL A 93 -16.47 10.15 -16.69
N ASP A 94 -16.96 11.01 -17.58
CA ASP A 94 -18.36 11.40 -17.64
C ASP A 94 -18.93 11.87 -16.27
N GLY A 95 -18.11 12.64 -15.52
CA GLY A 95 -18.48 13.19 -14.22
C GLY A 95 -18.35 12.24 -13.03
N ARG A 96 -18.12 10.93 -13.24
CA ARG A 96 -17.96 9.91 -12.19
C ARG A 96 -16.48 9.67 -11.86
N MET A 97 -16.12 9.61 -10.61
CA MET A 97 -14.80 9.13 -10.19
C MET A 97 -14.65 7.64 -10.50
N VAL A 98 -13.62 7.27 -11.28
CA VAL A 98 -13.43 5.90 -11.79
C VAL A 98 -12.06 5.32 -11.43
N ALA A 99 -11.13 6.16 -11.02
CA ALA A 99 -9.78 5.75 -10.66
C ALA A 99 -9.21 6.67 -9.59
N ARG A 100 -8.32 6.12 -8.80
CA ARG A 100 -7.58 6.86 -7.78
C ARG A 100 -6.12 6.46 -7.76
N SER A 101 -5.29 7.38 -7.31
CA SER A 101 -3.93 7.08 -6.89
C SER A 101 -3.60 7.82 -5.60
N TRP A 102 -2.60 7.32 -4.91
CA TRP A 102 -1.99 8.07 -3.82
C TRP A 102 -0.50 7.81 -3.77
N ILE A 103 0.22 8.78 -3.25
CA ILE A 103 1.64 8.68 -2.97
C ILE A 103 1.89 9.12 -1.53
N ARG A 104 2.61 8.27 -0.78
CA ARG A 104 3.05 8.54 0.59
C ARG A 104 4.56 8.58 0.65
N PHE A 105 5.10 9.53 1.39
CA PHE A 105 6.54 9.64 1.58
C PHE A 105 6.89 10.15 2.98
N GLY A 106 8.01 9.63 3.51
CA GLY A 106 8.55 10.04 4.80
C GLY A 106 9.21 11.41 4.75
N LEU A 107 9.17 12.13 5.87
CA LEU A 107 9.81 13.43 6.05
C LEU A 107 11.11 13.35 6.85
N GLN A 108 11.23 12.38 7.73
CA GLN A 108 12.37 12.22 8.64
C GLN A 108 13.13 10.93 8.35
N GLU A 109 12.41 9.84 8.09
CA GLU A 109 12.99 8.54 7.77
C GLU A 109 12.61 8.11 6.36
N ASN A 110 13.44 7.26 5.74
CA ASN A 110 13.23 6.74 4.40
C ASN A 110 12.96 7.86 3.37
N VAL A 111 13.64 9.01 3.54
CA VAL A 111 13.42 10.22 2.77
C VAL A 111 13.68 10.09 1.27
N HIS A 112 14.31 9.01 0.84
CA HIS A 112 14.52 8.68 -0.57
C HIS A 112 13.48 7.72 -1.13
N THR A 113 12.53 7.25 -0.31
CA THR A 113 11.50 6.29 -0.72
C THR A 113 10.13 6.97 -0.83
N ALA A 114 9.34 6.57 -1.82
CA ALA A 114 7.92 6.87 -1.89
C ALA A 114 7.13 5.57 -2.14
N LEU A 115 6.01 5.43 -1.43
CA LEU A 115 5.05 4.36 -1.65
C LEU A 115 3.87 4.92 -2.45
N LEU A 116 3.58 4.32 -3.57
CA LEU A 116 2.44 4.70 -4.42
C LEU A 116 1.46 3.55 -4.58
N HIS A 117 0.21 3.88 -4.84
CA HIS A 117 -0.83 2.91 -5.13
C HIS A 117 -1.81 3.46 -6.14
N VAL A 118 -2.19 2.64 -7.11
CA VAL A 118 -3.09 3.02 -8.20
C VAL A 118 -4.19 1.98 -8.31
N ASN A 119 -5.42 2.45 -8.33
CA ASN A 119 -6.60 1.60 -8.56
C ASN A 119 -7.49 2.21 -9.65
N VAL A 120 -8.02 1.37 -10.50
CA VAL A 120 -8.99 1.72 -11.54
C VAL A 120 -10.12 0.71 -11.48
N LEU A 121 -11.38 1.18 -11.48
CA LEU A 121 -12.55 0.30 -11.56
C LEU A 121 -12.43 -0.62 -12.78
N ALA A 122 -12.84 -1.88 -12.64
CA ALA A 122 -12.63 -2.93 -13.64
C ALA A 122 -13.14 -2.54 -15.04
N GLU A 123 -14.31 -1.93 -15.09
CA GLU A 123 -14.97 -1.48 -16.33
C GLU A 123 -14.22 -0.36 -17.07
N PHE A 124 -13.31 0.36 -16.38
CA PHE A 124 -12.48 1.42 -16.96
C PHE A 124 -11.03 1.00 -17.20
N CYS A 125 -10.68 -0.25 -16.93
CA CYS A 125 -9.36 -0.78 -17.23
C CYS A 125 -9.08 -0.88 -18.73
N GLY A 126 -7.79 -0.90 -19.11
CA GLY A 126 -7.39 -1.01 -20.52
C GLY A 126 -7.46 0.30 -21.31
N ARG A 127 -7.90 1.39 -20.69
CA ARG A 127 -8.06 2.71 -21.34
C ARG A 127 -6.88 3.67 -21.10
N GLY A 128 -5.77 3.20 -20.53
CA GLY A 128 -4.59 4.04 -20.25
C GLY A 128 -4.62 4.78 -18.91
N ILE A 129 -5.76 4.85 -18.19
CA ILE A 129 -5.92 5.62 -16.94
C ILE A 129 -4.88 5.21 -15.90
N GLY A 130 -4.72 3.90 -15.66
CA GLY A 130 -3.75 3.40 -14.69
C GLY A 130 -2.31 3.79 -15.02
N THR A 131 -1.93 3.76 -16.29
CA THR A 131 -0.60 4.17 -16.77
C THR A 131 -0.39 5.67 -16.53
N ALA A 132 -1.38 6.50 -16.85
CA ALA A 132 -1.31 7.94 -16.60
C ALA A 132 -1.13 8.25 -15.10
N LEU A 133 -1.86 7.56 -14.22
CA LEU A 133 -1.73 7.72 -12.77
C LEU A 133 -0.36 7.27 -12.23
N VAL A 134 0.21 6.19 -12.76
CA VAL A 134 1.57 5.76 -12.39
C VAL A 134 2.60 6.80 -12.84
N CYS A 135 2.56 7.23 -14.11
CA CYS A 135 3.47 8.26 -14.62
C CYS A 135 3.40 9.54 -13.78
N HIS A 136 2.19 10.03 -13.48
CA HIS A 136 1.99 11.20 -12.64
C HIS A 136 2.60 11.03 -11.24
N ALA A 137 2.40 9.86 -10.60
CA ALA A 137 2.98 9.59 -9.29
C ALA A 137 4.51 9.49 -9.32
N GLU A 138 5.09 8.92 -10.39
CA GLU A 138 6.54 8.84 -10.60
C GLU A 138 7.16 10.22 -10.85
N GLU A 139 6.50 11.07 -11.63
CA GLU A 139 6.91 12.46 -11.83
C GLU A 139 6.90 13.24 -10.52
N LEU A 140 5.84 13.11 -9.72
CA LEU A 140 5.76 13.74 -8.41
C LEU A 140 6.85 13.23 -7.46
N ALA A 141 7.12 11.93 -7.46
CA ALA A 141 8.21 11.36 -6.68
C ALA A 141 9.58 11.92 -7.09
N ALA A 142 9.83 12.05 -8.40
CA ALA A 142 11.06 12.63 -8.92
C ALA A 142 11.22 14.09 -8.52
N LEU A 143 10.14 14.91 -8.60
CA LEU A 143 10.13 16.30 -8.14
C LEU A 143 10.44 16.41 -6.63
N LEU A 144 10.06 15.39 -5.85
CA LEU A 144 10.34 15.30 -4.41
C LEU A 144 11.67 14.61 -4.11
N CYS A 145 12.54 14.40 -5.12
CA CYS A 145 13.84 13.73 -5.01
C CYS A 145 13.76 12.33 -4.40
N ARG A 146 12.66 11.58 -4.66
CA ARG A 146 12.52 10.17 -4.25
C ARG A 146 13.12 9.27 -5.31
N THR A 147 14.07 8.44 -4.93
CA THR A 147 14.83 7.57 -5.85
C THR A 147 14.39 6.12 -5.79
N THR A 148 13.64 5.74 -4.76
CA THR A 148 13.07 4.40 -4.59
C THR A 148 11.57 4.48 -4.58
N LEU A 149 10.92 3.75 -5.49
CA LEU A 149 9.47 3.66 -5.58
C LEU A 149 9.00 2.27 -5.19
N GLN A 150 8.01 2.22 -4.32
CA GLN A 150 7.34 1.01 -3.90
C GLN A 150 5.87 1.06 -4.27
N THR A 151 5.30 -0.09 -4.58
CA THR A 151 3.86 -0.27 -4.77
C THR A 151 3.44 -1.63 -4.23
N PHE A 152 2.16 -1.87 -4.10
CA PHE A 152 1.64 -3.17 -3.74
C PHE A 152 0.38 -3.50 -4.51
N THR A 153 0.07 -4.77 -4.59
CA THR A 153 -1.19 -5.31 -5.11
C THR A 153 -1.81 -6.24 -4.08
N GLU A 154 -3.13 -6.27 -4.05
CA GLU A 154 -3.88 -7.08 -3.09
C GLU A 154 -4.59 -8.21 -3.82
N HIS A 155 -4.59 -9.39 -3.22
CA HIS A 155 -5.17 -10.60 -3.80
C HIS A 155 -5.88 -11.41 -2.71
N PRO A 156 -7.12 -11.89 -2.95
CA PRO A 156 -7.72 -12.94 -2.13
C PRO A 156 -6.80 -14.17 -2.10
N ALA A 157 -6.84 -14.93 -1.00
CA ALA A 157 -6.03 -16.13 -0.82
C ALA A 157 -6.78 -17.41 -1.29
N ASP A 158 -7.58 -17.29 -2.33
CA ASP A 158 -8.42 -18.36 -2.92
C ASP A 158 -7.71 -19.15 -4.04
N PHE A 159 -6.39 -19.05 -4.10
CA PHE A 159 -5.53 -19.78 -5.03
C PHE A 159 -4.73 -20.88 -4.32
N ASP A 160 -4.36 -21.94 -5.07
CA ASP A 160 -3.49 -22.99 -4.57
C ASP A 160 -2.07 -22.43 -4.30
N PRO A 161 -1.58 -22.46 -3.05
CA PRO A 161 -0.25 -21.95 -2.72
C PRO A 161 0.89 -22.73 -3.36
N GLU A 162 0.64 -23.96 -3.84
CA GLU A 162 1.63 -24.79 -4.53
C GLU A 162 1.53 -24.69 -6.06
N ASP A 163 0.65 -23.84 -6.61
CA ASP A 163 0.53 -23.66 -8.06
C ASP A 163 1.88 -23.18 -8.63
N PRO A 164 2.50 -23.93 -9.56
CA PRO A 164 3.78 -23.56 -10.15
C PRO A 164 3.74 -22.27 -10.97
N ARG A 165 2.54 -21.77 -11.30
CA ARG A 165 2.35 -20.50 -12.03
C ARG A 165 2.39 -19.26 -11.12
N LEU A 166 2.51 -19.45 -9.80
CA LEU A 166 2.67 -18.32 -8.88
C LEU A 166 3.97 -17.59 -9.13
N LEU A 167 3.88 -16.28 -9.19
CA LEU A 167 5.07 -15.42 -9.17
C LEU A 167 5.62 -15.40 -7.73
N LYS A 168 6.86 -15.85 -7.58
CA LYS A 168 7.56 -15.87 -6.28
C LYS A 168 8.50 -14.66 -6.17
N PRO A 169 8.62 -14.03 -4.99
CA PRO A 169 9.60 -12.98 -4.75
C PRO A 169 11.03 -13.55 -4.66
N ALA A 170 12.04 -12.68 -4.76
CA ALA A 170 13.44 -13.07 -4.59
C ALA A 170 13.72 -13.68 -3.20
N THR A 171 12.96 -13.33 -2.18
CA THR A 171 13.02 -13.90 -0.83
C THR A 171 12.63 -15.39 -0.78
N GLY A 172 11.95 -15.91 -1.81
CA GLY A 172 11.49 -17.28 -1.90
C GLY A 172 10.25 -17.59 -1.04
N THR A 173 9.75 -16.65 -0.25
CA THR A 173 8.64 -16.87 0.68
C THR A 173 7.34 -16.30 0.13
N GLY A 174 6.31 -17.16 0.02
CA GLY A 174 5.02 -16.82 -0.53
C GLY A 174 5.00 -16.76 -2.06
N GLY A 175 3.84 -16.42 -2.60
CA GLY A 175 3.63 -16.24 -4.03
C GLY A 175 2.32 -15.50 -4.30
N VAL A 176 2.20 -14.93 -5.48
CA VAL A 176 0.98 -14.26 -5.94
C VAL A 176 0.59 -14.75 -7.34
N PRO A 177 -0.71 -14.74 -7.70
CA PRO A 177 -1.14 -15.13 -9.04
C PRO A 177 -0.51 -14.21 -10.09
N GLY A 178 0.44 -14.72 -10.88
CA GLY A 178 1.21 -13.94 -11.85
C GLY A 178 0.33 -13.28 -12.93
N GLU A 179 -0.81 -13.90 -13.24
CA GLU A 179 -1.78 -13.43 -14.23
C GLU A 179 -2.82 -12.47 -13.64
N ALA A 180 -2.84 -12.23 -12.33
CA ALA A 180 -3.75 -11.27 -11.74
C ALA A 180 -3.52 -9.88 -12.34
N ARG A 181 -4.62 -9.15 -12.58
CA ARG A 181 -4.63 -7.84 -13.27
C ARG A 181 -3.60 -6.87 -12.68
N GLY A 182 -3.60 -6.72 -11.35
CA GLY A 182 -2.68 -5.81 -10.65
C GLY A 182 -1.21 -6.22 -10.81
N VAL A 183 -0.91 -7.52 -10.71
CA VAL A 183 0.46 -8.06 -10.88
C VAL A 183 0.97 -7.84 -12.29
N ARG A 184 0.15 -8.16 -13.30
CA ARG A 184 0.51 -7.92 -14.71
C ARG A 184 0.73 -6.43 -14.99
N PHE A 185 -0.10 -5.56 -14.40
CA PHE A 185 0.05 -4.12 -14.54
C PHE A 185 1.34 -3.63 -13.90
N ALA A 186 1.61 -3.98 -12.64
CA ALA A 186 2.84 -3.60 -11.94
C ALA A 186 4.10 -4.05 -12.71
N ARG A 187 4.12 -5.29 -13.21
CA ARG A 187 5.23 -5.80 -14.01
C ARG A 187 5.43 -5.02 -15.32
N ARG A 188 4.34 -4.69 -16.03
CA ARG A 188 4.42 -3.90 -17.27
C ARG A 188 4.92 -2.48 -17.05
N THR A 189 4.66 -1.90 -15.89
CA THR A 189 5.17 -0.58 -15.51
C THR A 189 6.55 -0.62 -14.88
N GLY A 190 7.24 -1.79 -14.90
CA GLY A 190 8.63 -1.93 -14.52
C GLY A 190 8.87 -2.28 -13.04
N TYR A 191 7.81 -2.54 -12.27
CA TYR A 191 7.95 -2.98 -10.87
C TYR A 191 8.26 -4.48 -10.80
N ARG A 192 9.08 -4.85 -9.83
CA ARG A 192 9.43 -6.24 -9.52
C ARG A 192 8.84 -6.64 -8.17
N LEU A 193 8.45 -7.91 -8.05
CA LEU A 193 7.96 -8.45 -6.79
C LEU A 193 9.16 -8.68 -5.85
N GLU A 194 9.19 -7.96 -4.74
CA GLU A 194 10.25 -8.07 -3.72
C GLU A 194 9.84 -8.93 -2.54
N GLN A 195 8.58 -8.82 -2.10
CA GLN A 195 8.06 -9.61 -0.98
C GLN A 195 6.55 -9.85 -1.10
N VAL A 196 6.08 -10.87 -0.39
CA VAL A 196 4.66 -11.17 -0.22
C VAL A 196 4.33 -11.09 1.27
N GLU A 197 3.32 -10.30 1.59
CA GLU A 197 2.77 -10.18 2.94
C GLU A 197 1.47 -10.97 3.03
N ARG A 198 1.31 -11.75 4.09
CA ARG A 198 0.09 -12.47 4.35
C ARG A 198 -0.74 -11.71 5.39
N PHE A 199 -1.94 -11.35 5.00
CA PHE A 199 -2.95 -10.84 5.91
C PHE A 199 -3.83 -11.99 6.39
N SER A 200 -4.08 -12.07 7.69
CA SER A 200 -4.95 -13.07 8.29
C SER A 200 -5.95 -12.41 9.23
N SER A 201 -7.19 -12.86 9.21
CA SER A 201 -8.25 -12.41 10.11
C SER A 201 -8.81 -13.58 10.91
N MET A 202 -9.35 -13.28 12.08
CA MET A 202 -9.99 -14.25 12.95
C MET A 202 -11.27 -13.65 13.50
N ASN A 203 -12.36 -14.42 13.48
CA ASN A 203 -13.62 -14.00 14.07
C ASN A 203 -13.52 -13.99 15.60
N LEU A 204 -14.08 -12.97 16.22
CA LEU A 204 -14.18 -12.82 17.67
C LEU A 204 -15.66 -12.84 18.11
N PRO A 205 -15.96 -13.35 19.31
CA PRO A 205 -15.05 -14.01 20.25
C PRO A 205 -14.61 -15.39 19.76
N SER A 206 -13.32 -15.69 19.93
CA SER A 206 -12.81 -17.06 19.72
C SER A 206 -13.26 -17.92 20.89
N GLY A 207 -13.71 -19.16 20.62
CA GLY A 207 -14.05 -20.09 21.70
C GLY A 207 -12.87 -20.26 22.67
N GLU A 208 -13.17 -20.40 23.98
CA GLU A 208 -12.16 -20.49 25.05
C GLU A 208 -11.07 -21.53 24.76
N GLY A 209 -11.45 -22.69 24.16
CA GLY A 209 -10.51 -23.71 23.74
C GLY A 209 -9.53 -23.31 22.64
N THR A 210 -9.90 -22.36 21.78
CA THR A 210 -9.05 -21.92 20.65
C THR A 210 -7.84 -21.14 21.12
N LEU A 211 -8.02 -20.24 22.08
CA LEU A 211 -6.92 -19.45 22.64
C LEU A 211 -5.97 -20.35 23.45
N ALA A 212 -6.50 -21.29 24.22
CA ALA A 212 -5.70 -22.27 24.96
C ALA A 212 -4.87 -23.15 24.01
N ALA A 213 -5.46 -23.65 22.92
CA ALA A 213 -4.77 -24.47 21.93
C ALA A 213 -3.68 -23.71 21.19
N LEU A 214 -3.92 -22.43 20.86
CA LEU A 214 -2.91 -21.55 20.25
C LEU A 214 -1.77 -21.25 21.23
N GLY A 215 -2.09 -21.03 22.52
CA GLY A 215 -1.10 -20.84 23.58
C GLY A 215 -0.19 -22.04 23.74
N MET A 216 -0.74 -23.26 23.75
CA MET A 216 0.06 -24.49 23.80
C MET A 216 0.95 -24.69 22.59
N LYS A 217 0.46 -24.40 21.37
CA LYS A 217 1.28 -24.44 20.14
C LYS A 217 2.43 -23.43 20.17
N CYS A 218 2.19 -22.24 20.67
CA CYS A 218 3.24 -21.24 20.83
C CYS A 218 4.28 -21.69 21.85
N SER A 219 3.87 -22.21 23.01
CA SER A 219 4.76 -22.70 24.05
C SER A 219 5.64 -23.86 23.59
N SER A 220 5.08 -24.81 22.83
CA SER A 220 5.84 -25.93 22.27
C SER A 220 6.86 -25.50 21.23
N ARG A 221 6.55 -24.47 20.39
CA ARG A 221 7.51 -23.92 19.44
C ARG A 221 8.59 -23.06 20.10
N LEU A 222 8.26 -22.32 21.15
CA LEU A 222 9.22 -21.55 21.93
C LEU A 222 10.21 -22.43 22.67
N ALA A 223 9.78 -23.63 23.13
CA ALA A 223 10.67 -24.61 23.75
C ALA A 223 11.74 -25.16 22.78
N SER A 224 11.50 -25.10 21.47
CA SER A 224 12.47 -25.49 20.44
C SER A 224 13.40 -24.36 19.98
N ILE A 225 13.13 -23.11 20.40
CA ILE A 225 13.99 -21.97 20.11
C ILE A 225 14.99 -21.86 21.27
N SER A 226 16.19 -22.40 21.06
CA SER A 226 17.31 -22.18 21.98
C SER A 226 17.71 -20.70 21.86
N CYS A 227 17.18 -19.85 22.76
CA CYS A 227 17.70 -18.52 22.95
C CYS A 227 19.13 -18.64 23.47
N CYS A 228 20.11 -18.25 22.68
CA CYS A 228 21.42 -17.91 23.20
C CYS A 228 21.23 -16.76 24.18
N THR A 229 21.04 -17.09 25.45
CA THR A 229 20.95 -16.11 26.53
C THR A 229 22.32 -15.46 26.74
N GLY A 230 22.59 -14.44 25.95
CA GLY A 230 23.51 -13.40 26.38
C GLY A 230 22.88 -12.72 27.61
N ARG A 231 23.48 -12.89 28.74
CA ARG A 231 23.07 -12.24 30.01
C ARG A 231 23.13 -10.73 29.84
N THR A 232 22.02 -10.10 29.55
CA THR A 232 21.74 -8.70 29.89
C THR A 232 20.29 -8.67 30.36
N ALA A 233 20.13 -8.78 31.69
CA ALA A 233 18.85 -8.52 32.31
C ALA A 233 18.53 -7.03 32.13
N VAL A 234 17.59 -6.71 31.28
CA VAL A 234 16.92 -5.41 31.26
C VAL A 234 15.88 -5.46 32.38
N PRO A 235 15.96 -4.62 33.44
CA PRO A 235 14.95 -4.61 34.47
C PRO A 235 13.63 -4.12 33.84
N MET A 236 12.61 -4.97 33.84
CA MET A 236 11.22 -4.56 33.59
C MET A 236 10.80 -3.63 34.74
N ASN A 237 10.74 -2.35 34.42
CA ASN A 237 10.12 -1.38 35.32
C ASN A 237 8.62 -1.37 35.04
N THR A 238 7.90 -2.27 35.71
CA THR A 238 6.45 -2.27 35.76
C THR A 238 6.00 -1.17 36.69
N ARG A 239 5.54 -0.04 36.18
CA ARG A 239 4.46 0.81 36.71
C ARG A 239 4.31 2.09 35.89
N THR A 240 3.31 2.15 35.07
CA THR A 240 2.56 3.39 34.86
C THR A 240 1.08 3.03 34.81
N SER A 241 0.43 3.34 35.92
CA SER A 241 -1.01 3.40 36.09
C SER A 241 -1.59 4.45 35.15
N TRP A 242 -2.54 4.04 34.31
CA TRP A 242 -3.44 4.98 33.68
C TRP A 242 -4.59 5.25 34.66
N GLN A 243 -4.63 6.45 35.25
CA GLN A 243 -5.80 7.02 35.89
C GLN A 243 -6.13 8.33 35.21
N SER A 244 -7.43 8.45 34.88
CA SER A 244 -8.27 9.59 34.43
C SER A 244 -7.90 10.25 33.13
#